data_68ae62094628def9d9dfb64de36d9a5d
#
_entry.id   68ae62094628def9d9dfb64de36d9a5d
#
_cell.length_a   1.000
_cell.length_b   1.000
_cell.length_c   1.000
_cell.angle_alpha   90.00
_cell.angle_beta   90.00
_cell.angle_gamma   90.00
#
_symmetry.space_group_name_H-M   'P 1'
#
loop_
_entity.id
_entity.type
_entity.pdbx_description
1 polymer ?
#
loop_
_entity_poly.entity_id
_entity_poly.type
_entity_poly.pdbx_seq_one_letter_code
_entity_poly.pdbx_strand_id
1 'polypeptide(L)' 'MNRYQRLRDLREDRDLKQIDIANILNIEQTQYSRYERGVQMMGIDKYITLARFYNVSLDFLTGLINTPEPLDRHTKK' A
#
# COMPACT_ATOMS: atom_id res chain seq x y z
N MET A 1 -8.72 1.23 11.49
CA MET A 1 -7.31 1.51 11.20
C MET A 1 -7.23 2.42 9.99
N ASN A 2 -6.36 3.41 10.02
CA ASN A 2 -6.26 4.33 8.89
C ASN A 2 -5.31 3.76 7.83
N ARG A 3 -5.37 4.36 6.63
CA ARG A 3 -4.58 3.84 5.50
C ARG A 3 -3.08 4.04 5.67
N TYR A 4 -2.68 5.05 6.46
CA TYR A 4 -1.26 5.29 6.68
C TYR A 4 -0.64 4.14 7.45
N GLN A 5 -1.31 3.72 8.50
CA GLN A 5 -0.85 2.60 9.30
C GLN A 5 -0.89 1.30 8.48
N ARG A 6 -1.89 1.15 7.62
CA ARG A 6 -2.02 -0.04 6.78
C ARG A 6 -0.83 -0.17 5.82
N LEU A 7 -0.38 0.95 5.24
CA LEU A 7 0.80 0.94 4.37
C LEU A 7 2.02 0.41 5.11
N ARG A 8 2.22 0.90 6.32
CA ARG A 8 3.34 0.49 7.14
C ARG A 8 3.22 -0.97 7.55
N ASP A 9 2.04 -1.39 7.97
CA ASP A 9 1.82 -2.75 8.43
C ASP A 9 2.12 -3.76 7.32
N LEU A 10 1.64 -3.49 6.11
CA LEU A 10 1.89 -4.39 4.99
C LEU A 10 3.37 -4.47 4.66
N ARG A 11 4.06 -3.34 4.71
CA ARG A 11 5.49 -3.30 4.44
C ARG A 11 6.24 -4.11 5.49
N GLU A 12 5.95 -3.87 6.75
CA GLU A 12 6.65 -4.55 7.84
C GLU A 12 6.35 -6.04 7.88
N ASP A 13 5.13 -6.43 7.54
CA ASP A 13 4.76 -7.85 7.48
C ASP A 13 5.61 -8.63 6.49
N ARG A 14 6.16 -7.95 5.48
CA ARG A 14 6.98 -8.59 4.47
C ARG A 14 8.47 -8.30 4.67
N ASP A 15 8.83 -7.75 5.83
CA ASP A 15 10.23 -7.43 6.15
C ASP A 15 10.86 -6.50 5.14
N LEU A 16 10.09 -5.55 4.60
CA LEU A 16 10.58 -4.60 3.64
C LEU A 16 10.88 -3.26 4.30
N LYS A 17 11.83 -2.55 3.72
CA LYS A 17 12.20 -1.21 4.17
C LYS A 17 11.46 -0.17 3.34
N GLN A 18 11.41 1.05 3.86
CA GLN A 18 10.77 2.14 3.10
C GLN A 18 11.43 2.35 1.74
N ILE A 19 12.75 2.20 1.68
CA ILE A 19 13.45 2.37 0.40
C ILE A 19 13.00 1.33 -0.62
N ASP A 20 12.69 0.12 -0.18
CA ASP A 20 12.23 -0.93 -1.08
C ASP A 20 10.91 -0.52 -1.75
N ILE A 21 10.00 0.01 -0.97
CA ILE A 21 8.72 0.44 -1.51
C ILE A 21 8.88 1.69 -2.38
N ALA A 22 9.74 2.60 -1.97
CA ALA A 22 10.01 3.79 -2.78
C ALA A 22 10.53 3.40 -4.16
N ASN A 23 11.41 2.40 -4.23
CA ASN A 23 11.92 1.92 -5.50
C ASN A 23 10.82 1.30 -6.36
N ILE A 24 9.91 0.55 -5.74
CA ILE A 24 8.78 -0.02 -6.47
C ILE A 24 7.90 1.09 -7.06
N LEU A 25 7.72 2.16 -6.32
CA LEU A 25 6.91 3.29 -6.75
C LEU A 25 7.68 4.30 -7.60
N ASN A 26 9.00 4.10 -7.73
CA ASN A 26 9.87 4.99 -8.50
C ASN A 26 9.84 6.42 -7.95
N ILE A 27 9.96 6.54 -6.63
CA ILE A 27 9.97 7.82 -5.93
C ILE A 27 11.10 7.84 -4.89
N GLU A 28 11.34 8.99 -4.31
CA GLU A 28 12.33 9.14 -3.23
C GLU A 28 11.81 8.50 -1.94
N GLN A 29 12.73 7.98 -1.14
CA GLN A 29 12.35 7.40 0.16
C GLN A 29 11.67 8.44 1.05
N THR A 30 12.16 9.68 1.05
CA THR A 30 11.57 10.72 1.88
C THR A 30 10.12 10.98 1.49
N GLN A 31 9.79 10.87 0.20
CA GLN A 31 8.40 11.02 -0.24
C GLN A 31 7.55 9.87 0.28
N TYR A 32 8.04 8.64 0.16
CA TYR A 32 7.28 7.50 0.65
C TYR A 32 7.08 7.59 2.17
N SER A 33 8.11 8.05 2.90
CA SER A 33 7.99 8.23 4.34
C SER A 33 6.85 9.18 4.70
N ARG A 34 6.65 10.23 3.90
CA ARG A 34 5.54 11.16 4.13
C ARG A 34 4.19 10.49 3.94
N TYR A 35 4.10 9.55 3.02
CA TYR A 35 2.85 8.79 2.84
C TYR A 35 2.54 7.95 4.07
N GLU A 36 3.54 7.27 4.62
CA GLU A 36 3.32 6.43 5.81
C GLU A 36 3.00 7.24 7.05
N ARG A 37 3.51 8.47 7.11
CA ARG A 37 3.22 9.34 8.26
C ARG A 37 1.92 10.12 8.11
N GLY A 38 1.30 10.05 6.95
CA GLY A 38 0.05 10.74 6.72
C GLY A 38 0.18 12.23 6.51
N VAL A 39 1.40 12.74 6.26
CA VAL A 39 1.59 14.17 6.02
C VAL A 39 1.46 14.53 4.54
N GLN A 40 1.38 13.52 3.68
CA GLN A 40 1.15 13.72 2.26
C GLN A 40 0.26 12.61 1.74
N MET A 41 -0.71 12.95 0.92
CA MET A 41 -1.62 11.98 0.34
C MET A 41 -0.98 11.29 -0.85
N MET A 42 -1.07 9.96 -0.87
CA MET A 42 -0.59 9.17 -2.00
C MET A 42 -1.67 9.12 -3.07
N GLY A 43 -1.26 9.32 -4.32
CA GLY A 43 -2.21 9.27 -5.43
C GLY A 43 -2.70 7.86 -5.71
N ILE A 44 -3.85 7.79 -6.41
CA ILE A 44 -4.49 6.50 -6.67
C ILE A 44 -3.60 5.57 -7.50
N ASP A 45 -2.80 6.12 -8.43
CA ASP A 45 -1.93 5.28 -9.24
C ASP A 45 -0.94 4.50 -8.40
N LYS A 46 -0.40 5.14 -7.37
CA LYS A 46 0.54 4.48 -6.47
C LYS A 46 -0.15 3.44 -5.61
N TYR A 47 -1.40 3.73 -5.18
CA TYR A 47 -2.19 2.73 -4.46
C TYR A 47 -2.43 1.51 -5.31
N ILE A 48 -2.74 1.68 -6.59
CA ILE A 48 -2.96 0.56 -7.50
C ILE A 48 -1.68 -0.27 -7.64
N THR A 49 -0.55 0.40 -7.79
CA THR A 49 0.73 -0.30 -7.89
C THR A 49 0.99 -1.16 -6.64
N LEU A 50 0.76 -0.59 -5.47
CA LEU A 50 0.99 -1.32 -4.23
C LEU A 50 -0.04 -2.42 -4.00
N ALA A 51 -1.29 -2.20 -4.40
CA ALA A 51 -2.31 -3.24 -4.29
C ALA A 51 -1.90 -4.46 -5.11
N ARG A 52 -1.36 -4.24 -6.30
CA ARG A 52 -0.86 -5.34 -7.13
C ARG A 52 0.37 -5.99 -6.52
N PHE A 53 1.28 -5.18 -6.02
CA PHE A 53 2.50 -5.70 -5.41
C PHE A 53 2.19 -6.57 -4.20
N TYR A 54 1.31 -6.10 -3.33
CA TYR A 54 0.93 -6.84 -2.13
C TYR A 54 -0.14 -7.90 -2.38
N ASN A 55 -0.74 -7.88 -3.56
CA ASN A 55 -1.85 -8.78 -3.93
C ASN A 55 -3.02 -8.64 -2.97
N VAL A 56 -3.42 -7.43 -2.71
CA VAL A 56 -4.57 -7.12 -1.86
C VAL A 56 -5.48 -6.15 -2.60
N SER A 57 -6.74 -6.09 -2.17
CA SER A 57 -7.70 -5.16 -2.77
C SER A 57 -7.38 -3.73 -2.36
N LEU A 58 -7.83 -2.78 -3.17
CA LEU A 58 -7.73 -1.37 -2.81
C LEU A 58 -8.53 -1.08 -1.54
N ASP A 59 -9.65 -1.75 -1.35
CA ASP A 59 -10.48 -1.56 -0.16
C ASP A 59 -9.67 -1.89 1.10
N PHE A 60 -8.93 -2.97 1.08
CA PHE A 60 -8.09 -3.32 2.22
C PHE A 60 -6.93 -2.34 2.35
N LEU A 61 -6.28 -2.00 1.24
CA LEU A 61 -5.10 -1.14 1.27
C LEU A 61 -5.44 0.26 1.78
N THR A 62 -6.64 0.75 1.45
CA THR A 62 -7.07 2.09 1.89
C THR A 62 -7.75 2.09 3.25
N GLY A 63 -7.98 0.92 3.84
CA GLY A 63 -8.54 0.82 5.16
C GLY A 63 -10.06 0.74 5.21
N LEU A 64 -10.71 0.60 4.05
CA LEU A 64 -12.16 0.48 4.01
C LEU A 64 -12.65 -0.84 4.58
N ILE A 65 -11.85 -1.90 4.42
CA ILE A 65 -12.13 -3.19 5.02
C ILE A 65 -10.90 -3.66 5.79
N ASN A 66 -11.09 -4.59 6.71
CA ASN A 66 -10.02 -5.07 7.57
C ASN A 66 -9.56 -6.47 7.23
N THR A 67 -10.16 -7.10 6.24
CA THR A 67 -9.81 -8.45 5.82
C THR A 67 -9.08 -8.37 4.47
N PRO A 68 -7.84 -8.87 4.39
CA PRO A 68 -7.11 -8.84 3.12
C PRO A 68 -7.76 -9.79 2.13
N GLU A 69 -8.02 -9.27 0.92
CA GLU A 69 -8.58 -10.06 -0.16
C GLU A 69 -7.64 -9.97 -1.36
N PRO A 70 -7.32 -11.10 -2.00
CA PRO A 70 -6.49 -11.07 -3.20
C PRO A 70 -7.18 -10.30 -4.32
N LEU A 71 -6.36 -9.63 -5.13
CA LEU A 71 -6.90 -8.84 -6.23
C LEU A 71 -7.69 -9.67 -7.22
N ASP A 72 -7.20 -10.86 -7.54
CA ASP A 72 -7.79 -11.65 -8.60
C ASP A 72 -9.10 -12.31 -8.20
N ARG A 73 -9.51 -12.22 -6.92
CA ARG A 73 -10.77 -12.82 -6.53
C ARG A 73 -11.94 -12.10 -7.18
N HIS A 74 -11.77 -10.83 -7.57
CA HIS A 74 -12.83 -10.04 -8.20
C HIS A 74 -12.94 -10.31 -9.70
N THR A 75 -12.02 -11.03 -10.28
CA THR A 75 -12.07 -11.34 -11.71
C THR A 75 -12.84 -12.59 -12.01
N LYS A 76 -13.21 -13.31 -10.98
CA LYS A 76 -13.95 -14.57 -11.16
C LYS A 76 -15.45 -14.29 -11.20
N LYS A 77 -16.11 -14.86 -12.14
CA LYS A 77 -17.53 -14.69 -12.30
C LYS A 77 -18.19 -16.01 -12.56
#